data_544ac2ebb0789986c0d2e13baa7408df
#
_entry.id   544ac2ebb0789986c0d2e13baa7408df
#
_cell.length_a   1.000
_cell.length_b   1.000
_cell.length_c   1.000
_cell.angle_alpha   90.00
_cell.angle_beta   90.00
_cell.angle_gamma   90.00
#
_symmetry.space_group_name_H-M   'P 1'
#
loop_
_entity.id
_entity.type
_entity.pdbx_description
1 polymer ?
#
loop_
_entity_poly.entity_id
_entity_poly.type
_entity_poly.pdbx_seq_one_letter_code
_entity_poly.pdbx_strand_id
1 'polypeptide(L)'
;ETWKINLNAGVYDLSASAKDFYYASRIIMDQPLILNYTCYASKRKIEVSADLSGAGGEIRKAWKDGTLTGVVRLTDSQGGVIAENQLPLKELKSTAELSLPPELPRGGYRVSAEVTDGKAIKLNARKRFRVPDMTPYKLKVGTEHTAPAPWTPVKQSGEKEFQVWNRTYLFQEGPFP
;
A
#
# COMPACT_ATOMS: atom_id res chain seq x y z
N GLU A 1 -14.26 -30.87 25.67
CA GLU A 1 -13.38 -29.80 26.14
C GLU A 1 -13.75 -28.52 25.38
N THR A 2 -13.91 -27.42 26.10
CA THR A 2 -14.28 -26.14 25.53
C THR A 2 -13.01 -25.25 25.49
N TRP A 3 -12.58 -24.87 24.30
CA TRP A 3 -11.42 -24.01 24.11
C TRP A 3 -11.90 -22.54 24.00
N LYS A 4 -11.36 -21.67 24.84
CA LYS A 4 -11.56 -20.23 24.71
C LYS A 4 -10.35 -19.65 24.01
N ILE A 5 -10.54 -19.20 22.76
CA ILE A 5 -9.50 -18.54 21.99
C ILE A 5 -9.86 -17.06 21.91
N ASN A 6 -8.95 -16.20 22.35
CA ASN A 6 -9.12 -14.76 22.22
C ASN A 6 -8.44 -14.32 20.92
N LEU A 7 -9.23 -14.06 19.87
CA LEU A 7 -8.76 -13.70 18.54
C LEU A 7 -8.99 -12.22 18.29
N ASN A 8 -7.96 -11.54 17.82
CA ASN A 8 -8.11 -10.22 17.23
C ASN A 8 -8.63 -10.35 15.79
N ALA A 9 -9.09 -9.24 15.19
CA ALA A 9 -9.50 -9.25 13.79
C ALA A 9 -8.39 -9.78 12.87
N GLY A 10 -8.73 -10.70 11.98
CA GLY A 10 -7.77 -11.35 11.09
C GLY A 10 -8.28 -12.65 10.48
N VAL A 11 -7.41 -13.36 9.81
CA VAL A 11 -7.64 -14.70 9.30
C VAL A 11 -6.80 -15.66 10.13
N TYR A 12 -7.44 -16.68 10.68
CA TYR A 12 -6.80 -17.68 11.54
C TYR A 12 -7.04 -19.08 10.97
N ASP A 13 -5.97 -19.81 10.76
CA ASP A 13 -6.02 -21.21 10.42
C ASP A 13 -5.82 -22.03 11.69
N LEU A 14 -6.82 -22.80 12.05
CA LEU A 14 -6.82 -23.68 13.23
C LEU A 14 -6.76 -25.12 12.78
N SER A 15 -5.89 -25.88 13.39
CA SER A 15 -5.83 -27.33 13.21
C SER A 15 -5.82 -28.04 14.56
N ALA A 16 -6.54 -29.13 14.67
CA ALA A 16 -6.51 -30.02 15.81
C ALA A 16 -6.41 -31.47 15.33
N SER A 17 -5.59 -32.26 15.97
CA SER A 17 -5.47 -33.70 15.71
C SER A 17 -5.75 -34.48 16.96
N ALA A 18 -6.56 -35.53 16.85
CA ALA A 18 -6.74 -36.57 17.85
C ALA A 18 -6.41 -37.90 17.20
N LYS A 19 -6.25 -38.94 18.01
CA LYS A 19 -5.67 -40.26 17.66
C LYS A 19 -6.09 -40.83 16.30
N ASP A 20 -7.33 -40.56 15.85
CA ASP A 20 -7.88 -41.05 14.58
C ASP A 20 -8.66 -39.99 13.80
N PHE A 21 -8.46 -38.73 14.14
CA PHE A 21 -9.23 -37.62 13.56
C PHE A 21 -8.39 -36.37 13.38
N TYR A 22 -8.41 -35.81 12.17
CA TYR A 22 -7.83 -34.53 11.86
C TYR A 22 -8.92 -33.52 11.49
N TYR A 23 -8.93 -32.40 12.18
CA TYR A 23 -9.85 -31.31 11.92
C TYR A 23 -9.05 -30.02 11.64
N ALA A 24 -9.37 -29.37 10.55
CA ALA A 24 -8.82 -28.06 10.21
C ALA A 24 -9.96 -27.09 9.91
N SER A 25 -9.86 -25.91 10.47
CA SER A 25 -10.85 -24.85 10.27
C SER A 25 -10.14 -23.53 10.04
N ARG A 26 -10.70 -22.73 9.15
CA ARG A 26 -10.29 -21.34 8.94
C ARG A 26 -11.33 -20.41 9.56
N ILE A 27 -10.90 -19.56 10.46
CA ILE A 27 -11.72 -18.51 11.05
C ILE A 27 -11.33 -17.17 10.41
N ILE A 28 -12.30 -16.53 9.79
CA ILE A 28 -12.15 -15.18 9.26
C ILE A 28 -12.87 -14.24 10.21
N MET A 29 -12.10 -13.36 10.85
CA MET A 29 -12.65 -12.30 11.69
C MET A 29 -12.82 -11.04 10.85
N ASP A 30 -14.04 -10.53 10.81
CA ASP A 30 -14.34 -9.29 10.10
C ASP A 30 -13.57 -8.13 10.73
N GLN A 31 -12.79 -7.45 9.90
CA GLN A 31 -12.13 -6.22 10.31
C GLN A 31 -13.07 -5.06 9.99
N PRO A 32 -13.59 -4.34 11.02
CA PRO A 32 -14.50 -3.23 10.78
C PRO A 32 -13.83 -2.05 10.06
N LEU A 33 -12.51 -1.96 10.12
CA LEU A 33 -11.70 -0.95 9.43
C LEU A 33 -10.48 -1.61 8.79
N ILE A 34 -10.46 -1.66 7.47
CA ILE A 34 -9.33 -2.16 6.68
C ILE A 34 -8.51 -0.97 6.19
N LEU A 35 -7.23 -0.96 6.51
CA LEU A 35 -6.29 0.07 6.11
C LEU A 35 -5.37 -0.46 5.01
N ASN A 36 -5.23 0.28 3.91
CA ASN A 36 -4.19 0.08 2.92
C ASN A 36 -3.48 1.40 2.62
N TYR A 37 -2.29 1.34 2.06
CA TYR A 37 -1.59 2.54 1.62
C TYR A 37 -0.72 2.26 0.39
N THR A 38 -0.51 3.30 -0.42
CA THR A 38 0.42 3.31 -1.54
C THR A 38 1.38 4.49 -1.35
N CYS A 39 2.68 4.22 -1.43
CA CYS A 39 3.70 5.26 -1.32
C CYS A 39 4.15 5.71 -2.72
N TYR A 40 3.98 6.98 -3.00
CA TYR A 40 4.49 7.66 -4.20
C TYR A 40 5.75 8.43 -3.82
N ALA A 41 6.86 7.72 -3.72
CA ALA A 41 8.13 8.25 -3.21
C ALA A 41 8.63 9.48 -3.99
N SER A 42 8.51 9.47 -5.33
CA SER A 42 8.88 10.61 -6.19
C SER A 42 8.02 11.86 -5.97
N LYS A 43 6.77 11.66 -5.56
CA LYS A 43 5.82 12.74 -5.24
C LYS A 43 5.80 13.09 -3.76
N ARG A 44 6.61 12.43 -2.95
CA ARG A 44 6.67 12.59 -1.48
C ARG A 44 5.30 12.53 -0.83
N LYS A 45 4.50 11.55 -1.21
CA LYS A 45 3.18 11.35 -0.62
C LYS A 45 2.87 9.87 -0.37
N ILE A 46 2.05 9.64 0.62
CA ILE A 46 1.41 8.35 0.89
C ILE A 46 -0.09 8.55 0.68
N GLU A 47 -0.68 7.79 -0.20
CA GLU A 47 -2.12 7.67 -0.32
C GLU A 47 -2.58 6.56 0.63
N VAL A 48 -3.44 6.90 1.56
CA VAL A 48 -3.99 5.99 2.57
C VAL A 48 -5.45 5.72 2.22
N SER A 49 -5.79 4.46 2.09
CA SER A 49 -7.15 4.00 1.82
C SER A 49 -7.69 3.28 3.07
N ALA A 50 -8.86 3.69 3.51
CA ALA A 50 -9.59 3.09 4.62
C ALA A 50 -10.92 2.55 4.12
N ASP A 51 -11.24 1.30 4.46
CA ASP A 51 -12.44 0.60 4.03
C ASP A 51 -13.25 0.14 5.25
N LEU A 52 -14.46 0.66 5.38
CA LEU A 52 -15.45 0.33 6.41
C LEU A 52 -16.54 -0.62 5.89
N SER A 53 -16.39 -1.20 4.70
CA SER A 53 -17.43 -2.05 4.08
C SER A 53 -17.75 -3.29 4.93
N GLY A 54 -16.79 -3.79 5.72
CA GLY A 54 -16.97 -4.89 6.68
C GLY A 54 -17.55 -4.47 8.03
N ALA A 55 -17.84 -3.17 8.24
CA ALA A 55 -18.31 -2.67 9.52
C ALA A 55 -19.73 -3.12 9.85
N GLY A 56 -19.99 -3.40 11.13
CA GLY A 56 -21.29 -3.79 11.65
C GLY A 56 -22.35 -2.66 11.64
N GLY A 57 -23.56 -3.02 12.02
CA GLY A 57 -24.75 -2.16 11.89
C GLY A 57 -24.64 -0.81 12.59
N GLU A 58 -24.06 -0.76 13.79
CA GLU A 58 -23.89 0.48 14.57
C GLU A 58 -22.94 1.47 13.87
N ILE A 59 -21.81 0.97 13.36
CA ILE A 59 -20.83 1.78 12.63
C ILE A 59 -21.44 2.29 11.32
N ARG A 60 -22.17 1.43 10.59
CA ARG A 60 -22.87 1.84 9.36
C ARG A 60 -23.96 2.88 9.62
N LYS A 61 -24.66 2.77 10.76
CA LYS A 61 -25.65 3.77 11.16
C LYS A 61 -24.94 5.11 11.43
N ALA A 62 -23.92 5.11 12.27
CA ALA A 62 -23.15 6.31 12.58
C ALA A 62 -22.52 6.96 11.33
N TRP A 63 -22.08 6.14 10.36
CA TRP A 63 -21.60 6.64 9.07
C TRP A 63 -22.72 7.34 8.28
N LYS A 64 -23.92 6.72 8.17
CA LYS A 64 -25.09 7.32 7.48
C LYS A 64 -25.56 8.60 8.15
N ASP A 65 -25.50 8.65 9.49
CA ASP A 65 -25.87 9.81 10.28
C ASP A 65 -24.80 10.92 10.23
N GLY A 66 -23.65 10.68 9.56
CA GLY A 66 -22.57 11.64 9.42
C GLY A 66 -21.82 11.98 10.70
N THR A 67 -21.92 11.12 11.73
CA THR A 67 -21.33 11.37 13.06
C THR A 67 -19.88 10.87 13.16
N LEU A 68 -19.41 10.06 12.20
CA LEU A 68 -18.05 9.55 12.19
C LEU A 68 -17.06 10.61 11.71
N THR A 69 -15.94 10.69 12.38
CA THR A 69 -14.76 11.45 11.99
C THR A 69 -13.59 10.49 11.77
N GLY A 70 -12.78 10.76 10.76
CA GLY A 70 -11.63 9.93 10.43
C GLY A 70 -10.36 10.75 10.35
N VAL A 71 -9.26 10.17 10.84
CA VAL A 71 -7.93 10.77 10.79
C VAL A 71 -6.92 9.71 10.36
N VAL A 72 -6.01 10.07 9.47
CA VAL A 72 -4.87 9.25 9.08
C VAL A 72 -3.58 9.89 9.56
N ARG A 73 -2.65 9.07 10.06
CA ARG A 73 -1.37 9.54 10.60
C ARG A 73 -0.22 8.69 10.10
N LEU A 74 0.91 9.34 9.88
CA LEU A 74 2.22 8.70 9.81
C LEU A 74 2.96 9.02 11.10
N THR A 75 3.37 8.00 11.84
CA THR A 75 4.12 8.14 13.08
C THR A 75 5.48 7.44 13.00
N ASP A 76 6.46 7.94 13.72
CA ASP A 76 7.75 7.30 13.91
C ASP A 76 7.68 6.11 14.90
N SER A 77 8.82 5.51 15.18
CA SER A 77 8.95 4.38 16.11
C SER A 77 8.67 4.77 17.57
N GLN A 78 8.79 6.05 17.91
CA GLN A 78 8.55 6.59 19.25
C GLN A 78 7.09 7.07 19.42
N GLY A 79 6.30 7.08 18.35
CA GLY A 79 4.92 7.57 18.35
C GLY A 79 4.79 9.04 17.99
N GLY A 80 5.89 9.71 17.63
CA GLY A 80 5.87 11.09 17.13
C GLY A 80 5.12 11.17 15.81
N VAL A 81 4.20 12.15 15.69
CA VAL A 81 3.42 12.37 14.46
C VAL A 81 4.28 13.13 13.45
N ILE A 82 4.50 12.51 12.29
CA ILE A 82 5.27 13.07 11.16
C ILE A 82 4.34 13.78 10.20
N ALA A 83 3.18 13.18 9.91
CA ALA A 83 2.16 13.74 9.04
C ALA A 83 0.79 13.29 9.51
N GLU A 84 -0.19 14.16 9.37
CA GLU A 84 -1.59 13.89 9.71
C GLU A 84 -2.50 14.53 8.67
N ASN A 85 -3.61 13.88 8.36
CA ASN A 85 -4.66 14.45 7.54
C ASN A 85 -6.03 13.86 7.93
N GLN A 86 -7.07 14.61 7.62
CA GLN A 86 -8.45 14.15 7.77
C GLN A 86 -8.77 13.08 6.73
N LEU A 87 -9.48 12.04 7.15
CA LEU A 87 -10.02 11.02 6.27
C LEU A 87 -11.47 11.39 5.91
N PRO A 88 -11.76 11.76 4.66
CA PRO A 88 -13.11 12.15 4.26
C PRO A 88 -14.01 10.92 4.19
N LEU A 89 -14.89 10.72 5.17
CA LEU A 89 -15.79 9.56 5.28
C LEU A 89 -17.07 9.73 4.45
N LYS A 90 -16.97 10.27 3.22
CA LYS A 90 -18.11 10.43 2.31
C LYS A 90 -18.64 9.09 1.82
N GLU A 91 -17.75 8.14 1.65
CA GLU A 91 -18.04 6.76 1.24
C GLU A 91 -17.45 5.79 2.26
N LEU A 92 -17.95 4.54 2.27
CA LEU A 92 -17.39 3.48 3.13
C LEU A 92 -15.92 3.16 2.79
N LYS A 93 -15.53 3.39 1.54
CA LYS A 93 -14.13 3.37 1.10
C LYS A 93 -13.69 4.80 0.85
N SER A 94 -12.75 5.25 1.64
CA SER A 94 -12.27 6.62 1.60
C SER A 94 -10.76 6.67 1.51
N THR A 95 -10.24 7.69 0.85
CA THR A 95 -8.82 7.91 0.69
C THR A 95 -8.40 9.28 1.23
N ALA A 96 -7.20 9.34 1.78
CA ALA A 96 -6.57 10.59 2.19
C ALA A 96 -5.09 10.55 1.84
N GLU A 97 -4.50 11.71 1.59
CA GLU A 97 -3.08 11.84 1.28
C GLU A 97 -2.31 12.36 2.49
N LEU A 98 -1.17 11.75 2.77
CA LEU A 98 -0.19 12.23 3.74
C LEU A 98 1.04 12.73 2.98
N SER A 99 1.38 14.00 3.18
CA SER A 99 2.59 14.59 2.62
C SER A 99 3.81 14.16 3.44
N LEU A 100 4.85 13.68 2.76
CA LEU A 100 6.10 13.31 3.40
C LEU A 100 7.05 14.51 3.46
N PRO A 101 7.77 14.71 4.56
CA PRO A 101 8.81 15.74 4.65
C PRO A 101 9.91 15.48 3.60
N PRO A 102 10.67 16.52 3.21
CA PRO A 102 11.76 16.40 2.23
C PRO A 102 12.80 15.36 2.61
N GLU A 103 13.10 15.28 3.88
CA GLU A 103 14.02 14.30 4.46
C GLU A 103 13.28 13.51 5.52
N LEU A 104 13.03 12.26 5.19
CA LEU A 104 12.51 11.29 6.15
C LEU A 104 13.63 10.28 6.44
N PRO A 105 14.18 10.26 7.66
CA PRO A 105 15.26 9.35 8.02
C PRO A 105 14.89 7.89 7.76
N ARG A 106 15.89 7.07 7.47
CA ARG A 106 15.66 5.62 7.42
C ARG A 106 15.23 5.14 8.80
N GLY A 107 14.12 4.42 8.87
CA GLY A 107 13.58 3.95 10.15
C GLY A 107 12.29 3.18 9.98
N GLY A 108 11.76 2.73 11.11
CA GLY A 108 10.44 2.10 11.19
C GLY A 108 9.38 3.15 11.46
N TYR A 109 8.41 3.22 10.57
CA TYR A 109 7.25 4.10 10.69
C TYR A 109 5.96 3.28 10.71
N ARG A 110 4.87 3.93 11.09
CA ARG A 110 3.53 3.35 11.07
C ARG A 110 2.57 4.30 10.39
N VAL A 111 1.82 3.78 9.44
CA VAL A 111 0.63 4.44 8.91
C VAL A 111 -0.55 3.92 9.71
N SER A 112 -1.38 4.82 10.22
CA SER A 112 -2.59 4.48 10.97
C SER A 112 -3.79 5.25 10.43
N ALA A 113 -4.97 4.64 10.57
CA ALA A 113 -6.26 5.31 10.45
C ALA A 113 -7.04 5.12 11.73
N GLU A 114 -7.64 6.18 12.21
CA GLU A 114 -8.55 6.19 13.34
C GLU A 114 -9.91 6.73 12.88
N VAL A 115 -10.99 6.02 13.20
CA VAL A 115 -12.36 6.44 12.92
C VAL A 115 -13.14 6.40 14.23
N THR A 116 -13.80 7.48 14.58
CA THR A 116 -14.53 7.63 15.84
C THR A 116 -15.78 8.49 15.67
N ASP A 117 -16.77 8.25 16.52
CA ASP A 117 -17.94 9.13 16.72
C ASP A 117 -17.75 10.07 17.92
N GLY A 118 -16.59 10.03 18.55
CA GLY A 118 -16.29 10.78 19.76
C GLY A 118 -16.94 10.24 21.05
N LYS A 119 -17.63 9.10 20.98
CA LYS A 119 -18.36 8.48 22.11
C LYS A 119 -17.97 7.02 22.30
N ALA A 120 -18.73 6.12 21.69
CA ALA A 120 -18.59 4.68 21.85
C ALA A 120 -17.79 4.01 20.72
N ILE A 121 -17.84 4.56 19.51
CA ILE A 121 -17.15 3.99 18.35
C ILE A 121 -15.73 4.52 18.31
N LYS A 122 -14.76 3.60 18.42
CA LYS A 122 -13.35 3.87 18.23
C LYS A 122 -12.69 2.73 17.47
N LEU A 123 -12.46 2.95 16.18
CA LEU A 123 -11.78 2.01 15.30
C LEU A 123 -10.37 2.49 15.04
N ASN A 124 -9.41 1.57 15.04
CA ASN A 124 -8.01 1.88 14.75
C ASN A 124 -7.41 0.75 13.91
N ALA A 125 -6.78 1.13 12.81
CA ALA A 125 -6.01 0.22 11.98
C ALA A 125 -4.60 0.77 11.78
N ARG A 126 -3.59 -0.11 11.76
CA ARG A 126 -2.18 0.27 11.66
C ARG A 126 -1.44 -0.66 10.72
N LYS A 127 -0.54 -0.09 9.92
CA LYS A 127 0.41 -0.85 9.09
C LYS A 127 1.82 -0.29 9.24
N ARG A 128 2.81 -1.19 9.17
CA ARG A 128 4.21 -0.76 9.12
C ARG A 128 4.49 -0.08 7.79
N PHE A 129 5.25 1.00 7.84
CA PHE A 129 5.78 1.69 6.69
C PHE A 129 7.30 1.73 6.77
N ARG A 130 7.95 1.45 5.65
CA ARG A 130 9.40 1.64 5.49
C ARG A 130 9.64 2.67 4.41
N VAL A 131 10.52 3.60 4.70
CA VAL A 131 10.94 4.59 3.71
C VAL A 131 11.61 3.87 2.54
N PRO A 132 11.12 4.02 1.30
CA PRO A 132 11.77 3.44 0.14
C PRO A 132 13.20 3.99 -0.02
N ASP A 133 14.10 3.16 -0.51
CA ASP A 133 15.41 3.65 -0.91
C ASP A 133 15.29 4.47 -2.18
N MET A 134 15.47 5.78 -2.06
CA MET A 134 15.39 6.71 -3.18
C MET A 134 16.73 6.89 -3.92
N THR A 135 17.79 6.22 -3.47
CA THR A 135 19.11 6.31 -4.11
C THR A 135 19.06 5.95 -5.60
N PRO A 136 18.38 4.86 -6.02
CA PRO A 136 18.28 4.52 -7.43
C PRO A 136 17.61 5.61 -8.29
N TYR A 137 16.65 6.36 -7.73
CA TYR A 137 15.94 7.43 -8.44
C TYR A 137 16.75 8.72 -8.56
N LYS A 138 17.81 8.87 -7.77
CA LYS A 138 18.76 10.00 -7.86
C LYS A 138 19.88 9.72 -8.85
N LEU A 139 20.11 8.46 -9.18
CA LEU A 139 21.10 8.07 -10.16
C LEU A 139 20.51 8.27 -11.56
N LYS A 140 21.27 8.95 -12.40
CA LYS A 140 20.94 9.12 -13.84
C LYS A 140 21.31 7.88 -14.66
N VAL A 141 21.20 6.68 -14.06
CA VAL A 141 21.52 5.42 -14.73
C VAL A 141 20.49 5.14 -15.80
N GLY A 142 20.95 4.84 -16.99
CA GLY A 142 20.07 4.55 -18.13
C GLY A 142 19.52 5.80 -18.85
N THR A 143 19.88 7.01 -18.41
CA THR A 143 19.54 8.26 -19.12
C THR A 143 20.70 8.77 -19.99
N GLU A 144 21.80 8.04 -20.02
CA GLU A 144 22.96 8.33 -20.84
C GLU A 144 22.64 8.04 -22.30
N HIS A 145 22.97 9.00 -23.17
CA HIS A 145 22.77 8.83 -24.63
C HIS A 145 23.86 7.98 -25.28
N THR A 146 24.82 7.47 -24.49
CA THR A 146 25.90 6.61 -24.94
C THR A 146 25.65 5.17 -24.53
N ALA A 147 25.69 4.25 -25.49
CA ALA A 147 25.59 2.84 -25.16
C ALA A 147 26.83 2.41 -24.37
N PRO A 148 26.66 1.73 -23.17
CA PRO A 148 27.80 1.24 -22.41
C PRO A 148 28.48 0.09 -23.17
N ALA A 149 29.81 -0.01 -23.06
CA ALA A 149 30.54 -1.13 -23.62
C ALA A 149 30.03 -2.48 -23.01
N PRO A 150 29.91 -3.56 -23.78
CA PRO A 150 30.31 -3.75 -25.18
C PRO A 150 29.25 -3.34 -26.23
N TRP A 151 28.16 -2.73 -25.81
CA TRP A 151 27.03 -2.40 -26.69
C TRP A 151 27.37 -1.24 -27.61
N THR A 152 26.89 -1.28 -28.85
CA THR A 152 26.99 -0.18 -29.81
C THR A 152 25.68 0.60 -29.87
N PRO A 153 25.70 1.91 -30.10
CA PRO A 153 24.48 2.68 -30.30
C PRO A 153 23.64 2.12 -31.46
N VAL A 154 22.33 2.27 -31.34
CA VAL A 154 21.42 1.97 -32.45
C VAL A 154 21.76 2.87 -33.63
N LYS A 155 21.95 2.26 -34.81
CA LYS A 155 22.20 2.98 -36.07
C LYS A 155 21.03 2.76 -37.00
N GLN A 156 20.52 3.83 -37.56
CA GLN A 156 19.58 3.75 -38.68
C GLN A 156 20.37 3.58 -39.97
N SER A 157 20.21 2.48 -40.66
CA SER A 157 20.90 2.14 -41.90
C SER A 157 20.02 2.33 -43.16
N GLY A 158 18.71 2.47 -42.96
CA GLY A 158 17.72 2.74 -43.98
C GLY A 158 16.47 3.42 -43.39
N GLU A 159 15.48 3.71 -44.25
CA GLU A 159 14.26 4.36 -43.82
C GLU A 159 13.50 3.55 -42.74
N LYS A 160 13.52 2.26 -42.86
CA LYS A 160 12.87 1.31 -41.94
C LYS A 160 13.84 0.23 -41.40
N GLU A 161 15.15 0.49 -41.50
CA GLU A 161 16.17 -0.46 -41.09
C GLU A 161 17.04 0.10 -39.97
N PHE A 162 17.12 -0.67 -38.88
CA PHE A 162 17.90 -0.30 -37.69
C PHE A 162 18.88 -1.43 -37.34
N GLN A 163 20.13 -1.05 -37.12
CA GLN A 163 21.16 -1.94 -36.63
C GLN A 163 21.40 -1.76 -35.16
N VAL A 164 21.35 -2.86 -34.43
CA VAL A 164 21.62 -2.90 -32.99
C VAL A 164 22.63 -4.01 -32.73
N TRP A 165 23.85 -3.63 -32.38
CA TRP A 165 24.95 -4.56 -32.15
C TRP A 165 25.13 -5.52 -33.36
N ASN A 166 24.86 -6.80 -33.16
CA ASN A 166 25.00 -7.82 -34.23
C ASN A 166 23.66 -8.19 -34.91
N ARG A 167 22.64 -7.33 -34.82
CA ARG A 167 21.31 -7.60 -35.37
C ARG A 167 20.84 -6.43 -36.23
N THR A 168 20.16 -6.76 -37.31
CA THR A 168 19.45 -5.78 -38.12
C THR A 168 17.95 -6.04 -38.01
N TYR A 169 17.20 -5.00 -37.74
CA TYR A 169 15.74 -5.03 -37.69
C TYR A 169 15.17 -4.25 -38.84
N LEU A 170 14.31 -4.90 -39.62
CA LEU A 170 13.57 -4.28 -40.71
C LEU A 170 12.11 -4.10 -40.30
N PHE A 171 11.68 -2.87 -40.13
CA PHE A 171 10.30 -2.55 -39.83
C PHE A 171 9.46 -2.52 -41.10
N GLN A 172 8.40 -3.31 -41.13
CA GLN A 172 7.40 -3.29 -42.21
C GLN A 172 6.27 -2.31 -41.84
N GLU A 173 5.11 -2.43 -42.49
CA GLU A 173 3.92 -1.65 -42.10
C GLU A 173 3.30 -2.23 -40.82
N GLY A 174 3.83 -1.79 -39.68
CA GLY A 174 3.37 -2.25 -38.36
C GLY A 174 4.31 -1.79 -37.24
N PRO A 175 3.88 -1.83 -35.98
CA PRO A 175 4.69 -1.39 -34.86
C PRO A 175 5.79 -2.39 -34.44
N PHE A 176 5.86 -3.56 -35.09
CA PHE A 176 6.84 -4.61 -34.77
C PHE A 176 7.72 -4.90 -35.98
N PRO A 177 9.02 -5.23 -35.76
CA PRO A 177 9.94 -5.64 -36.80
C PRO A 177 9.61 -7.02 -37.35
#